data_c6e0c0b3a85fb1c92d12879479629b15
#
_entry.id   c6e0c0b3a85fb1c92d12879479629b15
#
_cell.length_a   1.000
_cell.length_b   1.000
_cell.length_c   1.000
_cell.angle_alpha   90.00
_cell.angle_beta   90.00
_cell.angle_gamma   90.00
#
_symmetry.space_group_name_H-M   'P 1'
#
loop_
_entity.id
_entity.type
_entity.pdbx_description
1 polymer ?
#
loop_
_entity_poly.entity_id
_entity_poly.type
_entity_poly.pdbx_seq_one_letter_code
_entity_poly.pdbx_strand_id
1 'polypeptide(L)'
;RTTELQPEGDGTSFSASNMAIGLAFSKKMSDHFNMGFQAKIVQESISFTSANAIAIDAGSQYVSRFSGLKIGMSITNFGTKMRLNGTDQKVDIDPYEELDGNPDVIANLRTEDWPLPMAFRFGLSFQLMGPKAMIKNPLLVLTINADYYDARDVNPYYAGGAELKVGKLLYLRSGLCHEFLRFADSINNSSIGKLSDPGYSDLYISRWSWGFGLTSESFPAIPYKFNLDYSVSDLGLLGLSSQVGLTFKL
;
A
#
# COMPACT_ATOMS: atom_id res chain seq x y z
N ARG A 1 -8.28 -17.41 -22.14
CA ARG A 1 -7.53 -18.24 -21.20
C ARG A 1 -6.43 -18.94 -21.99
N THR A 2 -5.19 -18.95 -21.49
CA THR A 2 -4.07 -19.65 -22.10
C THR A 2 -3.86 -20.99 -21.41
N THR A 3 -3.53 -22.02 -22.17
CA THR A 3 -3.19 -23.35 -21.66
C THR A 3 -1.87 -23.80 -22.29
N GLU A 4 -1.24 -24.85 -21.77
CA GLU A 4 -0.01 -25.39 -22.36
C GLU A 4 -0.19 -25.82 -23.82
N LEU A 5 -1.37 -26.33 -24.16
CA LEU A 5 -1.71 -26.77 -25.51
C LEU A 5 -2.17 -25.64 -26.43
N GLN A 6 -2.58 -24.52 -25.85
CA GLN A 6 -3.09 -23.33 -26.59
C GLN A 6 -2.50 -22.05 -26.00
N PRO A 7 -1.21 -21.77 -26.26
CA PRO A 7 -0.54 -20.58 -25.72
C PRO A 7 -1.12 -19.26 -26.28
N GLU A 8 -1.74 -19.30 -27.45
CA GLU A 8 -2.45 -18.16 -28.08
C GLU A 8 -3.81 -17.87 -27.42
N GLY A 9 -4.28 -18.77 -26.54
CA GLY A 9 -5.56 -18.67 -25.87
C GLY A 9 -6.68 -19.44 -26.54
N ASP A 10 -7.62 -19.92 -25.75
CA ASP A 10 -8.81 -20.69 -26.17
C ASP A 10 -10.03 -19.80 -26.50
N GLY A 11 -9.84 -18.47 -26.56
CA GLY A 11 -10.92 -17.50 -26.79
C GLY A 11 -11.83 -17.27 -25.57
N THR A 12 -11.65 -17.98 -24.46
CA THR A 12 -12.41 -17.75 -23.22
C THR A 12 -11.73 -16.70 -22.35
N SER A 13 -12.53 -15.96 -21.57
CA SER A 13 -12.06 -15.02 -20.56
C SER A 13 -12.28 -15.56 -19.16
N PHE A 14 -11.49 -15.09 -18.22
CA PHE A 14 -11.72 -15.32 -16.79
C PHE A 14 -11.75 -13.98 -16.05
N SER A 15 -12.37 -13.97 -14.90
CA SER A 15 -12.39 -12.79 -14.02
C SER A 15 -11.45 -12.98 -12.83
N ALA A 16 -10.85 -11.88 -12.38
CA ALA A 16 -10.15 -11.79 -11.11
C ALA A 16 -10.72 -10.62 -10.32
N SER A 17 -10.99 -10.83 -9.03
CA SER A 17 -11.53 -9.79 -8.16
C SER A 17 -11.02 -9.93 -6.74
N ASN A 18 -10.80 -8.79 -6.08
CA ASN A 18 -10.44 -8.71 -4.68
C ASN A 18 -11.51 -7.89 -3.95
N MET A 19 -11.95 -8.39 -2.81
CA MET A 19 -12.94 -7.76 -1.97
C MET A 19 -12.45 -7.74 -0.52
N ALA A 20 -12.66 -6.60 0.16
CA ALA A 20 -12.43 -6.50 1.60
C ALA A 20 -13.60 -5.78 2.24
N ILE A 21 -14.19 -6.38 3.29
CA ILE A 21 -15.25 -5.78 4.08
C ILE A 21 -14.76 -5.70 5.52
N GLY A 22 -14.82 -4.51 6.12
CA GLY A 22 -14.31 -4.29 7.46
C GLY A 22 -15.18 -3.37 8.30
N LEU A 23 -15.11 -3.57 9.61
CA LEU A 23 -15.67 -2.69 10.62
C LEU A 23 -14.53 -2.05 11.39
N ALA A 24 -14.52 -0.71 11.46
CA ALA A 24 -13.53 0.06 12.16
C ALA A 24 -14.12 0.77 13.37
N PHE A 25 -13.36 0.77 14.46
CA PHE A 25 -13.66 1.53 15.67
C PHE A 25 -12.47 2.39 16.03
N SER A 26 -12.71 3.66 16.34
CA SER A 26 -11.67 4.56 16.83
C SER A 26 -12.15 5.35 18.03
N LYS A 27 -11.22 5.63 18.95
CA LYS A 27 -11.51 6.39 20.16
C LYS A 27 -10.37 7.35 20.49
N LYS A 28 -10.74 8.56 20.84
CA LYS A 28 -9.85 9.52 21.47
C LYS A 28 -9.69 9.13 22.95
N MET A 29 -8.51 8.59 23.30
CA MET A 29 -8.21 8.13 24.66
C MET A 29 -7.82 9.28 25.58
N SER A 30 -7.17 10.31 25.03
CA SER A 30 -6.84 11.55 25.72
C SER A 30 -6.79 12.71 24.71
N ASP A 31 -6.54 13.94 25.17
CA ASP A 31 -6.39 15.09 24.27
C ASP A 31 -5.22 14.96 23.29
N HIS A 32 -4.31 14.06 23.60
CA HIS A 32 -3.08 13.84 22.82
C HIS A 32 -2.99 12.47 22.17
N PHE A 33 -3.84 11.52 22.55
CA PHE A 33 -3.68 10.12 22.12
C PHE A 33 -4.99 9.55 21.59
N ASN A 34 -4.93 9.05 20.35
CA ASN A 34 -6.02 8.37 19.67
C ASN A 34 -5.59 6.95 19.33
N MET A 35 -6.54 6.01 19.39
CA MET A 35 -6.36 4.63 18.96
C MET A 35 -7.50 4.20 18.05
N GLY A 36 -7.22 3.30 17.13
CA GLY A 36 -8.20 2.68 16.26
C GLY A 36 -7.88 1.22 15.98
N PHE A 37 -8.93 0.45 15.78
CA PHE A 37 -8.88 -0.97 15.41
C PHE A 37 -9.87 -1.21 14.28
N GLN A 38 -9.52 -2.12 13.38
CA GLN A 38 -10.39 -2.59 12.33
C GLN A 38 -10.33 -4.11 12.28
N ALA A 39 -11.47 -4.77 12.17
CA ALA A 39 -11.56 -6.17 11.79
C ALA A 39 -12.14 -6.25 10.39
N LYS A 40 -11.55 -7.08 9.53
CA LYS A 40 -11.96 -7.21 8.12
C LYS A 40 -11.87 -8.64 7.63
N ILE A 41 -12.74 -8.95 6.67
CA ILE A 41 -12.71 -10.18 5.88
C ILE A 41 -12.18 -9.79 4.51
N VAL A 42 -11.20 -10.53 4.02
CA VAL A 42 -10.59 -10.36 2.71
C VAL A 42 -10.90 -11.59 1.87
N GLN A 43 -11.33 -11.39 0.65
CA GLN A 43 -11.57 -12.44 -0.33
C GLN A 43 -10.86 -12.07 -1.64
N GLU A 44 -10.09 -13.02 -2.14
CA GLU A 44 -9.51 -12.97 -3.47
C GLU A 44 -10.11 -14.09 -4.31
N SER A 45 -10.53 -13.78 -5.52
CA SER A 45 -11.13 -14.73 -6.43
C SER A 45 -10.48 -14.62 -7.80
N ILE A 46 -10.17 -15.77 -8.37
CA ILE A 46 -9.66 -15.87 -9.74
C ILE A 46 -10.32 -17.06 -10.42
N SER A 47 -10.97 -16.83 -11.55
CA SER A 47 -11.76 -17.84 -12.25
C SER A 47 -12.79 -18.46 -11.30
N PHE A 48 -12.77 -19.77 -11.10
CA PHE A 48 -13.65 -20.53 -10.19
C PHE A 48 -12.95 -20.93 -8.88
N THR A 49 -11.89 -20.23 -8.51
CA THR A 49 -11.20 -20.43 -7.23
C THR A 49 -11.27 -19.16 -6.38
N SER A 50 -11.30 -19.32 -5.07
CA SER A 50 -11.27 -18.23 -4.12
C SER A 50 -10.41 -18.54 -2.90
N ALA A 51 -9.85 -17.50 -2.30
CA ALA A 51 -9.16 -17.54 -1.02
C ALA A 51 -9.77 -16.51 -0.07
N ASN A 52 -9.91 -16.87 1.20
CA ASN A 52 -10.50 -16.03 2.23
C ASN A 52 -9.58 -15.90 3.43
N ALA A 53 -9.54 -14.73 4.03
CA ALA A 53 -8.85 -14.49 5.29
C ALA A 53 -9.60 -13.51 6.18
N ILE A 54 -9.34 -13.61 7.49
CA ILE A 54 -9.77 -12.62 8.48
C ILE A 54 -8.51 -11.88 8.94
N ALA A 55 -8.58 -10.56 8.99
CA ALA A 55 -7.46 -9.72 9.41
C ALA A 55 -7.91 -8.63 10.38
N ILE A 56 -6.96 -8.20 11.21
CA ILE A 56 -7.10 -7.09 12.15
C ILE A 56 -6.06 -6.04 11.80
N ASP A 57 -6.50 -4.78 11.79
CA ASP A 57 -5.64 -3.62 11.69
C ASP A 57 -5.70 -2.86 13.02
N ALA A 58 -4.58 -2.33 13.46
CA ALA A 58 -4.48 -1.49 14.64
C ALA A 58 -3.64 -0.24 14.34
N GLY A 59 -4.04 0.89 14.88
CA GLY A 59 -3.31 2.13 14.72
C GLY A 59 -3.42 3.03 15.92
N SER A 60 -2.41 3.87 16.09
CA SER A 60 -2.39 4.90 17.12
C SER A 60 -1.82 6.20 16.58
N GLN A 61 -2.26 7.31 17.14
CA GLN A 61 -1.76 8.64 16.85
C GLN A 61 -1.56 9.41 18.16
N TYR A 62 -0.37 9.96 18.31
CA TYR A 62 -0.04 10.89 19.37
C TYR A 62 0.15 12.29 18.80
N VAL A 63 -0.49 13.28 19.40
CA VAL A 63 -0.39 14.70 19.02
C VAL A 63 0.22 15.46 20.18
N SER A 64 1.48 15.90 20.01
CA SER A 64 2.19 16.67 21.03
C SER A 64 1.69 18.12 21.11
N ARG A 65 1.83 18.71 22.26
CA ARG A 65 1.66 20.17 22.44
C ARG A 65 2.80 20.96 21.82
N PHE A 66 3.95 20.32 21.62
CA PHE A 66 5.14 20.96 21.08
C PHE A 66 5.03 21.04 19.55
N SER A 67 4.87 22.24 19.02
CA SER A 67 4.93 22.57 17.59
C SER A 67 4.09 21.68 16.67
N GLY A 68 2.97 21.15 17.18
CA GLY A 68 2.09 20.28 16.40
C GLY A 68 2.73 18.96 15.94
N LEU A 69 3.78 18.50 16.63
CA LEU A 69 4.38 17.19 16.38
C LEU A 69 3.31 16.09 16.51
N LYS A 70 3.15 15.30 15.46
CA LYS A 70 2.28 14.13 15.42
C LYS A 70 3.14 12.90 15.17
N ILE A 71 2.86 11.84 15.91
CA ILE A 71 3.47 10.54 15.75
C ILE A 71 2.35 9.57 15.45
N GLY A 72 2.47 8.82 14.37
CA GLY A 72 1.52 7.80 13.97
C GLY A 72 2.18 6.44 13.84
N MET A 73 1.47 5.39 14.26
CA MET A 73 1.89 4.01 14.05
C MET A 73 0.69 3.18 13.62
N SER A 74 0.91 2.23 12.72
CA SER A 74 -0.12 1.27 12.36
C SER A 74 0.49 -0.07 11.98
N ILE A 75 -0.25 -1.13 12.30
CA ILE A 75 -0.04 -2.49 11.81
C ILE A 75 -1.30 -2.87 11.05
N THR A 76 -1.16 -3.34 9.83
CA THR A 76 -2.28 -3.73 8.98
C THR A 76 -2.12 -5.17 8.50
N ASN A 77 -3.26 -5.82 8.18
CA ASN A 77 -3.32 -7.18 7.65
C ASN A 77 -2.73 -8.25 8.60
N PHE A 78 -2.79 -8.03 9.91
CA PHE A 78 -2.47 -9.09 10.87
C PHE A 78 -3.62 -10.09 10.90
N GLY A 79 -3.43 -11.28 10.31
CA GLY A 79 -4.55 -12.20 10.14
C GLY A 79 -4.17 -13.62 9.77
N THR A 80 -5.17 -14.37 9.34
CA THR A 80 -5.04 -15.76 8.92
C THR A 80 -4.32 -15.87 7.57
N LYS A 81 -3.77 -17.04 7.32
CA LYS A 81 -3.26 -17.37 5.98
C LYS A 81 -4.42 -17.56 5.01
N MET A 82 -4.15 -17.30 3.76
CA MET A 82 -5.02 -17.54 2.61
C MET A 82 -4.62 -18.84 1.90
N ARG A 83 -5.60 -19.48 1.28
CA ARG A 83 -5.40 -20.61 0.38
C ARG A 83 -6.46 -20.57 -0.69
N LEU A 84 -6.06 -20.78 -1.94
CA LEU A 84 -7.03 -20.99 -3.02
C LEU A 84 -7.73 -22.34 -2.84
N ASN A 85 -9.04 -22.31 -3.06
CA ASN A 85 -9.89 -23.48 -3.10
C ASN A 85 -11.01 -23.26 -4.14
N GLY A 86 -11.27 -24.26 -4.95
CA GLY A 86 -12.31 -24.16 -5.98
C GLY A 86 -12.27 -25.27 -7.01
N THR A 87 -13.13 -25.13 -8.00
CA THR A 87 -13.31 -26.19 -9.03
C THR A 87 -12.15 -26.26 -10.01
N ASP A 88 -11.43 -25.16 -10.25
CA ASP A 88 -10.26 -25.16 -11.16
C ASP A 88 -9.06 -25.96 -10.61
N GLN A 89 -9.14 -26.42 -9.36
CA GLN A 89 -8.12 -27.27 -8.74
C GLN A 89 -8.44 -28.77 -8.84
N LYS A 90 -9.56 -29.13 -9.42
CA LYS A 90 -9.92 -30.51 -9.64
C LYS A 90 -9.24 -31.03 -10.90
N VAL A 91 -8.57 -32.16 -10.77
CA VAL A 91 -7.93 -32.88 -11.86
C VAL A 91 -8.35 -34.34 -11.83
N ASP A 92 -8.55 -34.90 -13.00
CA ASP A 92 -8.76 -36.35 -13.12
C ASP A 92 -7.39 -37.04 -13.13
N ILE A 93 -7.20 -37.96 -12.22
CA ILE A 93 -5.94 -38.74 -12.07
C ILE A 93 -6.30 -40.19 -12.21
N ASP A 94 -5.59 -40.90 -13.10
CA ASP A 94 -5.55 -42.34 -13.10
C ASP A 94 -4.58 -42.85 -12.01
N PRO A 95 -5.08 -43.45 -10.92
CA PRO A 95 -4.21 -43.95 -9.85
C PRO A 95 -3.42 -45.21 -10.20
N TYR A 96 -3.76 -45.86 -11.33
CA TYR A 96 -3.15 -47.12 -11.77
C TYR A 96 -2.91 -47.11 -13.28
N GLU A 97 -1.96 -46.31 -13.74
CA GLU A 97 -1.60 -46.16 -15.17
C GLU A 97 -1.24 -47.47 -15.86
N GLU A 98 -0.90 -48.53 -15.08
CA GLU A 98 -0.54 -49.87 -15.59
C GLU A 98 -1.76 -50.78 -15.83
N LEU A 99 -2.97 -50.36 -15.43
CA LEU A 99 -4.20 -51.13 -15.52
C LEU A 99 -5.19 -50.48 -16.49
N ASP A 100 -5.33 -51.06 -17.68
CA ASP A 100 -6.34 -50.62 -18.63
C ASP A 100 -7.76 -50.81 -18.08
N GLY A 101 -8.59 -49.78 -18.12
CA GLY A 101 -10.03 -49.85 -17.84
C GLY A 101 -10.46 -49.48 -16.40
N ASN A 102 -9.55 -49.05 -15.53
CA ASN A 102 -9.93 -48.46 -14.24
C ASN A 102 -10.47 -47.02 -14.43
N PRO A 103 -11.45 -46.62 -13.62
CA PRO A 103 -11.98 -45.25 -13.71
C PRO A 103 -11.00 -44.23 -13.13
N ASP A 104 -10.94 -43.06 -13.76
CA ASP A 104 -10.24 -41.89 -13.23
C ASP A 104 -10.84 -41.44 -11.88
N VAL A 105 -9.98 -40.96 -11.01
CA VAL A 105 -10.35 -40.44 -9.70
C VAL A 105 -10.17 -38.92 -9.71
N ILE A 106 -11.20 -38.18 -9.31
CA ILE A 106 -11.13 -36.71 -9.16
C ILE A 106 -10.24 -36.41 -7.95
N ALA A 107 -9.08 -35.84 -8.18
CA ALA A 107 -8.20 -35.30 -7.16
C ALA A 107 -8.32 -33.79 -7.06
N ASN A 108 -8.02 -33.24 -5.91
CA ASN A 108 -7.99 -31.81 -5.69
C ASN A 108 -6.55 -31.36 -5.46
N LEU A 109 -6.01 -30.53 -6.36
CA LEU A 109 -4.70 -29.91 -6.20
C LEU A 109 -4.76 -28.93 -5.04
N ARG A 110 -3.85 -29.09 -4.09
CA ARG A 110 -3.76 -28.21 -2.92
C ARG A 110 -2.67 -27.17 -3.15
N THR A 111 -3.05 -25.89 -3.16
CA THR A 111 -2.10 -24.78 -3.13
C THR A 111 -1.46 -24.63 -1.75
N GLU A 112 -0.28 -24.06 -1.70
CA GLU A 112 0.32 -23.64 -0.43
C GLU A 112 -0.47 -22.50 0.22
N ASP A 113 -0.34 -22.41 1.54
CA ASP A 113 -0.92 -21.33 2.32
C ASP A 113 0.01 -20.11 2.28
N TRP A 114 -0.51 -18.93 1.93
CA TRP A 114 0.27 -17.69 2.00
C TRP A 114 -0.33 -16.71 3.02
N PRO A 115 0.49 -15.97 3.73
CA PRO A 115 0.00 -14.96 4.65
C PRO A 115 -0.50 -13.74 3.90
N LEU A 116 -1.44 -12.98 4.50
CA LEU A 116 -1.76 -11.64 4.07
C LEU A 116 -0.51 -10.74 4.10
N PRO A 117 -0.44 -9.72 3.24
CA PRO A 117 0.65 -8.75 3.20
C PRO A 117 0.59 -7.84 4.45
N MET A 118 1.07 -8.38 5.58
CA MET A 118 1.15 -7.63 6.83
C MET A 118 2.14 -6.48 6.67
N ALA A 119 1.72 -5.27 7.07
CA ALA A 119 2.55 -4.10 6.98
C ALA A 119 2.57 -3.32 8.29
N PHE A 120 3.76 -2.80 8.62
CA PHE A 120 4.00 -1.85 9.69
C PHE A 120 4.30 -0.49 9.09
N ARG A 121 3.68 0.57 9.63
CA ARG A 121 3.97 1.95 9.27
C ARG A 121 4.21 2.78 10.52
N PHE A 122 5.25 3.59 10.47
CA PHE A 122 5.58 4.59 11.47
C PHE A 122 5.73 5.93 10.77
N GLY A 123 5.06 6.97 11.28
CA GLY A 123 5.06 8.31 10.68
C GLY A 123 5.26 9.40 11.71
N LEU A 124 6.01 10.41 11.31
CA LEU A 124 6.23 11.65 12.04
C LEU A 124 5.76 12.82 11.17
N SER A 125 5.06 13.77 11.79
CA SER A 125 4.66 15.01 11.13
C SER A 125 4.95 16.17 12.07
N PHE A 126 5.67 17.17 11.59
CA PHE A 126 6.12 18.30 12.38
C PHE A 126 5.81 19.62 11.66
N GLN A 127 5.14 20.54 12.34
CA GLN A 127 4.86 21.86 11.81
C GLN A 127 6.02 22.81 12.16
N LEU A 128 6.90 23.06 11.18
CA LEU A 128 8.06 23.93 11.36
C LEU A 128 7.67 25.39 11.40
N MET A 129 6.74 25.80 10.52
CA MET A 129 6.25 27.19 10.41
C MET A 129 4.72 27.20 10.44
N GLY A 130 4.13 28.18 11.10
CA GLY A 130 2.68 28.33 11.18
C GLY A 130 2.22 29.13 12.41
N PRO A 131 0.91 29.31 12.62
CA PRO A 131 0.36 30.13 13.73
C PRO A 131 0.76 29.61 15.13
N LYS A 132 0.90 28.27 15.27
CA LYS A 132 1.24 27.60 16.55
C LYS A 132 2.56 26.83 16.47
N ALA A 133 3.34 27.02 15.42
CA ALA A 133 4.60 26.36 15.17
C ALA A 133 5.79 27.05 15.87
N MET A 134 6.97 26.45 15.72
CA MET A 134 8.23 26.98 16.22
C MET A 134 8.54 28.35 15.60
N ILE A 135 8.35 28.49 14.28
CA ILE A 135 8.42 29.76 13.56
C ILE A 135 7.00 30.27 13.36
N LYS A 136 6.64 31.33 14.08
CA LYS A 136 5.29 31.91 14.01
C LYS A 136 5.08 32.68 12.72
N ASN A 137 4.16 32.20 11.89
CA ASN A 137 3.73 32.88 10.68
C ASN A 137 2.22 32.67 10.47
N PRO A 138 1.41 33.70 10.31
CA PRO A 138 -0.03 33.57 10.14
C PRO A 138 -0.45 33.18 8.72
N LEU A 139 0.42 33.42 7.72
CA LEU A 139 0.10 33.22 6.30
C LEU A 139 0.73 31.94 5.73
N LEU A 140 1.88 31.54 6.25
CA LEU A 140 2.63 30.39 5.76
C LEU A 140 2.60 29.28 6.81
N VAL A 141 2.25 28.07 6.37
CA VAL A 141 2.34 26.86 7.19
C VAL A 141 3.23 25.87 6.47
N LEU A 142 4.39 25.56 7.07
CA LEU A 142 5.32 24.53 6.56
C LEU A 142 5.25 23.32 7.48
N THR A 143 4.85 22.18 6.91
CA THR A 143 4.81 20.89 7.58
C THR A 143 5.82 19.96 6.93
N ILE A 144 6.65 19.31 7.74
CA ILE A 144 7.59 18.28 7.31
C ILE A 144 7.08 16.94 7.82
N ASN A 145 7.13 15.93 6.97
CA ASN A 145 6.71 14.57 7.28
C ASN A 145 7.85 13.60 7.01
N ALA A 146 7.93 12.55 7.82
CA ALA A 146 8.82 11.42 7.62
C ALA A 146 8.06 10.14 7.94
N ASP A 147 8.12 9.15 7.06
CA ASP A 147 7.44 7.88 7.18
C ASP A 147 8.44 6.73 6.97
N TYR A 148 8.26 5.68 7.74
CA TYR A 148 8.85 4.36 7.54
C TYR A 148 7.73 3.36 7.25
N TYR A 149 7.92 2.58 6.21
CA TYR A 149 7.01 1.52 5.82
C TYR A 149 7.76 0.21 5.67
N ASP A 150 7.26 -0.84 6.30
CA ASP A 150 7.79 -2.19 6.24
C ASP A 150 6.63 -3.17 6.04
N ALA A 151 6.58 -3.81 4.89
CA ALA A 151 5.61 -4.85 4.60
C ALA A 151 6.33 -6.16 4.27
N ARG A 152 5.59 -7.26 4.41
CA ARG A 152 6.15 -8.59 4.22
C ARG A 152 6.44 -8.90 2.77
N ASP A 153 5.66 -8.34 1.85
CA ASP A 153 5.63 -8.63 0.42
C ASP A 153 6.39 -7.62 -0.44
N VAL A 154 6.81 -6.49 0.13
CA VAL A 154 7.61 -5.47 -0.55
C VAL A 154 8.83 -5.08 0.26
N ASN A 155 9.78 -4.42 -0.39
CA ASN A 155 10.94 -3.86 0.29
C ASN A 155 10.54 -2.73 1.24
N PRO A 156 11.17 -2.62 2.42
CA PRO A 156 10.94 -1.49 3.29
C PRO A 156 11.46 -0.20 2.66
N TYR A 157 10.77 0.91 2.95
CA TYR A 157 11.18 2.21 2.47
C TYR A 157 11.01 3.30 3.53
N TYR A 158 11.81 4.35 3.39
CA TYR A 158 11.63 5.61 4.07
C TYR A 158 11.10 6.64 3.09
N ALA A 159 10.15 7.44 3.54
CA ALA A 159 9.64 8.57 2.76
C ALA A 159 9.77 9.85 3.58
N GLY A 160 10.19 10.92 2.92
CA GLY A 160 10.23 12.27 3.48
C GLY A 160 9.42 13.20 2.60
N GLY A 161 8.71 14.14 3.21
CA GLY A 161 7.92 15.11 2.45
C GLY A 161 7.78 16.44 3.15
N ALA A 162 7.49 17.45 2.35
CA ALA A 162 7.18 18.80 2.83
C ALA A 162 5.91 19.31 2.17
N GLU A 163 5.08 19.97 2.97
CA GLU A 163 3.90 20.70 2.52
C GLU A 163 4.00 22.16 2.95
N LEU A 164 3.94 23.07 1.99
CA LEU A 164 3.82 24.50 2.22
C LEU A 164 2.40 24.93 1.87
N LYS A 165 1.67 25.37 2.89
CA LYS A 165 0.37 26.01 2.73
C LYS A 165 0.57 27.53 2.72
N VAL A 166 0.10 28.19 1.66
CA VAL A 166 0.17 29.65 1.48
C VAL A 166 -1.23 30.21 1.67
N GLY A 167 -1.41 30.94 2.76
CA GLY A 167 -2.71 31.48 3.14
C GLY A 167 -3.76 30.38 3.34
N LYS A 168 -4.94 30.59 2.74
CA LYS A 168 -6.03 29.60 2.73
C LYS A 168 -6.31 29.06 1.32
N LEU A 169 -5.40 29.28 0.37
CA LEU A 169 -5.66 29.04 -1.05
C LEU A 169 -4.80 27.95 -1.65
N LEU A 170 -3.50 27.99 -1.43
CA LEU A 170 -2.53 27.20 -2.18
C LEU A 170 -1.79 26.23 -1.26
N TYR A 171 -1.63 25.00 -1.73
CA TYR A 171 -0.78 23.98 -1.14
C TYR A 171 0.28 23.57 -2.15
N LEU A 172 1.54 23.56 -1.75
CA LEU A 172 2.65 23.03 -2.52
C LEU A 172 3.22 21.85 -1.75
N ARG A 173 3.43 20.73 -2.45
CA ARG A 173 3.88 19.47 -1.83
C ARG A 173 5.06 18.91 -2.60
N SER A 174 6.01 18.36 -1.88
CA SER A 174 7.13 17.62 -2.45
C SER A 174 7.46 16.45 -1.55
N GLY A 175 7.88 15.34 -2.14
CA GLY A 175 8.26 14.13 -1.41
C GLY A 175 9.34 13.36 -2.12
N LEU A 176 10.10 12.63 -1.31
CA LEU A 176 11.12 11.66 -1.72
C LEU A 176 10.83 10.34 -1.01
N CYS A 177 10.91 9.25 -1.74
CA CYS A 177 10.82 7.90 -1.21
C CYS A 177 12.12 7.17 -1.53
N HIS A 178 12.69 6.50 -0.53
CA HIS A 178 13.92 5.74 -0.63
C HIS A 178 13.66 4.29 -0.23
N GLU A 179 13.82 3.38 -1.16
CA GLU A 179 13.51 1.96 -1.02
C GLU A 179 14.77 1.15 -0.79
N PHE A 180 14.75 0.23 0.20
CA PHE A 180 15.83 -0.70 0.48
C PHE A 180 15.58 -2.02 -0.23
N LEU A 181 16.49 -2.47 -1.08
CA LEU A 181 16.37 -3.75 -1.75
C LEU A 181 16.81 -4.89 -0.82
N ARG A 182 15.88 -5.61 -0.22
CA ARG A 182 16.14 -6.81 0.61
C ARG A 182 16.77 -7.97 -0.17
N PHE A 183 16.57 -7.99 -1.49
CA PHE A 183 17.02 -9.11 -2.33
C PHE A 183 18.50 -9.08 -2.70
N ALA A 184 19.21 -7.97 -2.50
CA ALA A 184 20.64 -7.87 -2.77
C ALA A 184 21.47 -8.87 -1.93
N ASP A 185 21.08 -9.13 -0.68
CA ASP A 185 21.76 -10.07 0.21
C ASP A 185 21.53 -11.54 -0.18
N SER A 186 20.39 -11.87 -0.78
CA SER A 186 20.08 -13.22 -1.23
C SER A 186 20.86 -13.63 -2.49
N ILE A 187 21.15 -12.68 -3.37
CA ILE A 187 21.93 -12.91 -4.59
C ILE A 187 23.41 -13.07 -4.26
N ASN A 188 23.92 -12.33 -3.24
CA ASN A 188 25.31 -12.43 -2.81
C ASN A 188 25.66 -13.75 -2.09
N ASN A 189 24.66 -14.45 -1.53
CA ASN A 189 24.85 -15.74 -0.86
C ASN A 189 24.59 -16.97 -1.74
N SER A 190 24.00 -16.81 -2.92
CA SER A 190 23.89 -17.92 -3.87
C SER A 190 25.18 -18.05 -4.66
N SER A 191 25.73 -19.25 -4.73
CA SER A 191 26.98 -19.63 -5.43
C SER A 191 26.99 -19.41 -6.95
N ILE A 192 26.04 -18.64 -7.47
CA ILE A 192 25.94 -18.23 -8.87
C ILE A 192 26.70 -16.90 -8.99
N GLY A 193 28.02 -17.02 -9.17
CA GLY A 193 28.91 -15.97 -9.64
C GLY A 193 28.81 -14.67 -8.84
N LYS A 194 29.85 -14.35 -8.10
CA LYS A 194 30.09 -12.97 -7.64
C LYS A 194 29.90 -12.03 -8.82
N LEU A 195 28.75 -11.39 -8.92
CA LEU A 195 28.62 -10.15 -9.68
C LEU A 195 29.41 -9.09 -8.92
N SER A 196 30.73 -9.19 -9.05
CA SER A 196 31.68 -8.18 -8.57
C SER A 196 31.71 -7.01 -9.54
N ASP A 197 30.56 -6.48 -9.90
CA ASP A 197 30.46 -5.23 -10.61
C ASP A 197 30.27 -4.14 -9.55
N PRO A 198 31.24 -3.23 -9.34
CA PRO A 198 31.16 -2.17 -8.32
C PRO A 198 29.96 -1.23 -8.50
N GLY A 199 29.19 -1.36 -9.58
CA GLY A 199 27.98 -0.57 -9.85
C GLY A 199 26.67 -1.11 -9.29
N TYR A 200 26.65 -2.32 -8.72
CA TYR A 200 25.41 -2.96 -8.21
C TYR A 200 25.28 -2.96 -6.68
N SER A 201 26.27 -2.45 -5.95
CA SER A 201 26.27 -2.49 -4.49
C SER A 201 25.26 -1.55 -3.81
N ASP A 202 24.69 -0.60 -4.54
CA ASP A 202 23.78 0.42 -4.00
C ASP A 202 22.56 0.65 -4.91
N LEU A 203 21.82 -0.42 -5.24
CA LEU A 203 20.55 -0.26 -5.95
C LEU A 203 19.49 0.30 -4.98
N TYR A 204 19.66 1.54 -4.59
CA TYR A 204 18.63 2.32 -3.93
C TYR A 204 17.72 2.91 -5.01
N ILE A 205 16.44 2.61 -4.95
CA ILE A 205 15.46 3.26 -5.83
C ILE A 205 14.93 4.47 -5.08
N SER A 206 15.39 5.65 -5.48
CA SER A 206 14.83 6.91 -5.00
C SER A 206 13.78 7.41 -5.97
N ARG A 207 12.57 7.59 -5.49
CA ARG A 207 11.43 8.12 -6.25
C ARG A 207 11.02 9.46 -5.69
N TRP A 208 10.71 10.41 -6.55
CA TRP A 208 10.26 11.72 -6.16
C TRP A 208 8.79 11.95 -6.51
N SER A 209 8.18 12.87 -5.81
CA SER A 209 6.82 13.34 -6.10
C SER A 209 6.71 14.82 -5.81
N TRP A 210 5.84 15.49 -6.54
CA TRP A 210 5.45 16.86 -6.26
C TRP A 210 3.99 17.07 -6.60
N GLY A 211 3.40 18.09 -6.03
CA GLY A 211 2.00 18.41 -6.28
C GLY A 211 1.63 19.79 -5.81
N PHE A 212 0.50 20.25 -6.29
CA PHE A 212 -0.12 21.46 -5.78
C PHE A 212 -1.61 21.23 -5.55
N GLY A 213 -2.18 22.00 -4.63
CA GLY A 213 -3.59 21.97 -4.32
C GLY A 213 -4.15 23.38 -4.21
N LEU A 214 -5.37 23.56 -4.69
CA LEU A 214 -6.14 24.79 -4.55
C LEU A 214 -7.39 24.51 -3.74
N THR A 215 -7.71 25.40 -2.79
CA THR A 215 -8.94 25.28 -1.99
C THR A 215 -9.84 26.49 -2.16
N SER A 216 -11.13 26.26 -2.22
CA SER A 216 -12.13 27.34 -2.29
C SER A 216 -12.38 28.01 -0.93
N GLU A 217 -11.74 27.58 0.15
CA GLU A 217 -11.93 28.18 1.50
C GLU A 217 -11.63 29.69 1.57
N SER A 218 -10.83 30.20 0.63
CA SER A 218 -10.50 31.62 0.53
C SER A 218 -11.57 32.48 -0.16
N PHE A 219 -12.56 31.85 -0.78
CA PHE A 219 -13.58 32.57 -1.57
C PHE A 219 -14.93 32.50 -0.87
N PRO A 220 -15.30 33.53 -0.07
CA PRO A 220 -16.58 33.52 0.66
C PRO A 220 -17.81 33.53 -0.25
N ALA A 221 -17.66 33.98 -1.51
CA ALA A 221 -18.73 33.98 -2.50
C ALA A 221 -19.11 32.57 -3.02
N ILE A 222 -18.28 31.58 -2.77
CA ILE A 222 -18.56 30.19 -3.18
C ILE A 222 -19.21 29.45 -2.01
N PRO A 223 -20.50 29.06 -2.11
CA PRO A 223 -21.21 28.39 -1.03
C PRO A 223 -20.72 26.98 -0.74
N TYR A 224 -20.07 26.35 -1.72
CA TYR A 224 -19.53 25.00 -1.59
C TYR A 224 -18.02 25.04 -1.41
N LYS A 225 -17.52 24.27 -0.44
CA LYS A 225 -16.08 24.14 -0.23
C LYS A 225 -15.55 22.95 -1.03
N PHE A 226 -14.59 23.20 -1.88
CA PHE A 226 -13.92 22.15 -2.65
C PHE A 226 -12.41 22.33 -2.62
N ASN A 227 -11.70 21.23 -2.81
CA ASN A 227 -10.26 21.20 -3.04
C ASN A 227 -9.99 20.56 -4.40
N LEU A 228 -9.13 21.18 -5.18
CA LEU A 228 -8.58 20.64 -6.42
C LEU A 228 -7.09 20.36 -6.19
N ASP A 229 -6.70 19.12 -6.34
CA ASP A 229 -5.33 18.66 -6.14
C ASP A 229 -4.78 18.10 -7.43
N TYR A 230 -3.52 18.39 -7.72
CA TYR A 230 -2.74 17.77 -8.81
C TYR A 230 -1.44 17.25 -8.26
N SER A 231 -1.05 16.06 -8.67
CA SER A 231 0.26 15.48 -8.29
C SER A 231 0.89 14.70 -9.43
N VAL A 232 2.22 14.69 -9.42
CA VAL A 232 3.06 13.86 -10.27
C VAL A 232 3.98 13.06 -9.37
N SER A 233 4.11 11.78 -9.67
CA SER A 233 4.98 10.85 -8.94
C SER A 233 5.81 10.03 -9.93
N ASP A 234 7.07 9.89 -9.63
CA ASP A 234 7.95 8.97 -10.31
C ASP A 234 7.73 7.56 -9.75
N LEU A 235 7.30 6.63 -10.61
CA LEU A 235 7.08 5.22 -10.26
C LEU A 235 8.26 4.32 -10.69
N GLY A 236 9.41 4.92 -10.99
CA GLY A 236 10.60 4.20 -11.42
C GLY A 236 10.40 3.57 -12.80
N LEU A 237 10.49 2.25 -12.90
CA LEU A 237 10.35 1.51 -14.17
C LEU A 237 8.99 1.71 -14.85
N LEU A 238 7.94 2.07 -14.11
CA LEU A 238 6.61 2.36 -14.65
C LEU A 238 6.48 3.80 -15.18
N GLY A 239 7.53 4.61 -15.04
CA GLY A 239 7.54 6.00 -15.50
C GLY A 239 6.81 6.96 -14.58
N LEU A 240 6.35 8.09 -15.13
CA LEU A 240 5.67 9.13 -14.40
C LEU A 240 4.16 8.88 -14.35
N SER A 241 3.57 8.97 -13.16
CA SER A 241 2.12 8.95 -12.95
C SER A 241 1.65 10.34 -12.58
N SER A 242 0.58 10.82 -13.19
CA SER A 242 -0.09 12.06 -12.83
C SER A 242 -1.52 11.79 -12.36
N GLN A 243 -1.93 12.51 -11.31
CA GLN A 243 -3.25 12.35 -10.70
C GLN A 243 -3.90 13.71 -10.48
N VAL A 244 -5.21 13.77 -10.74
CA VAL A 244 -6.07 14.92 -10.43
C VAL A 244 -7.10 14.47 -9.41
N GLY A 245 -7.23 15.21 -8.33
CA GLY A 245 -8.22 14.95 -7.27
C GLY A 245 -9.16 16.15 -7.10
N LEU A 246 -10.45 15.87 -6.98
CA LEU A 246 -11.46 16.88 -6.64
C LEU A 246 -12.24 16.40 -5.41
N THR A 247 -12.19 17.17 -4.33
CA THR A 247 -12.84 16.86 -3.07
C THR A 247 -13.84 17.93 -2.71
N PHE A 248 -15.10 17.53 -2.48
CA PHE A 248 -16.15 18.42 -1.96
C PHE A 248 -16.32 18.19 -0.47
N LYS A 249 -16.45 19.28 0.29
CA LYS A 249 -16.87 19.25 1.70
C LYS A 249 -18.33 19.71 1.75
N LEU A 250 -19.18 18.79 2.15
CA LEU A 250 -20.61 19.02 2.43
C LEU A 250 -20.80 19.62 3.82
#